data_7e80b34de49ccc5aa17a1d602279cbe3
#
_entry.id   7e80b34de49ccc5aa17a1d602279cbe3
#
_cell.length_a   1.000
_cell.length_b   1.000
_cell.length_c   1.000
_cell.angle_alpha   90.00
_cell.angle_beta   90.00
_cell.angle_gamma   90.00
#
_symmetry.space_group_name_H-M   'P 1'
#
loop_
_entity.id
_entity.type
_entity.pdbx_description
1 polymer ?
#
loop_
_entity_poly.entity_id
_entity_poly.type
_entity_poly.pdbx_seq_one_letter_code
_entity_poly.pdbx_strand_id
1 'polypeptide(L)'
;LAVLCGVVTGAEATNLLERTLDSDMQEVQPYFMHYVLEAVEKCGLFEKRGLGILRKWIPLAEECPRGLKEGWFAPQADYGFDYSHAWGGTPAWQLPARLLGFKMLEPGFAKISLSPRLCGLEWFDISMPTPKGMLRCRLEKGKPPQVDLPNGLACVMR
;
A
#
# COMPACT_ATOMS: atom_id res chain seq x y z
N LEU A 1 10.01 10.58 6.27
CA LEU A 1 9.19 11.37 7.22
C LEU A 1 9.07 12.84 6.82
N ALA A 2 10.13 13.54 6.39
CA ALA A 2 10.08 14.96 6.00
C ALA A 2 8.95 15.29 5.02
N VAL A 3 8.73 14.41 4.02
CA VAL A 3 7.61 14.51 3.06
C VAL A 3 6.25 14.37 3.75
N LEU A 4 6.10 13.39 4.63
CA LEU A 4 4.82 13.13 5.32
C LEU A 4 4.43 14.26 6.27
N CYS A 5 5.40 14.78 7.01
CA CYS A 5 5.22 15.90 7.93
C CYS A 5 5.12 17.28 7.24
N GLY A 6 5.27 17.33 5.91
CA GLY A 6 5.16 18.58 5.16
C GLY A 6 6.36 19.53 5.31
N VAL A 7 7.49 19.04 5.82
CA VAL A 7 8.76 19.80 5.89
C VAL A 7 9.29 20.07 4.49
N VAL A 8 9.13 19.08 3.60
CA VAL A 8 9.47 19.19 2.18
C VAL A 8 8.21 18.89 1.37
N THR A 9 7.90 19.71 0.37
CA THR A 9 6.64 19.64 -0.39
C THR A 9 6.89 19.80 -1.90
N GLY A 10 5.84 19.55 -2.72
CA GLY A 10 5.88 19.75 -4.16
C GLY A 10 6.96 18.94 -4.87
N ALA A 11 7.55 19.54 -5.90
CA ALA A 11 8.58 18.89 -6.72
C ALA A 11 9.84 18.51 -5.91
N GLU A 12 10.19 19.31 -4.90
CA GLU A 12 11.33 19.01 -4.03
C GLU A 12 11.10 17.70 -3.24
N ALA A 13 9.91 17.48 -2.72
CA ALA A 13 9.54 16.23 -2.01
C ALA A 13 9.65 15.02 -2.95
N THR A 14 9.17 15.15 -4.19
CA THR A 14 9.25 14.09 -5.19
C THR A 14 10.71 13.77 -5.54
N ASN A 15 11.53 14.78 -5.81
CA ASN A 15 12.94 14.61 -6.12
C ASN A 15 13.73 14.00 -4.96
N LEU A 16 13.47 14.48 -3.72
CA LEU A 16 14.09 13.93 -2.52
C LEU A 16 13.75 12.44 -2.37
N LEU A 17 12.47 12.08 -2.54
CA LEU A 17 12.02 10.71 -2.38
C LEU A 17 12.59 9.79 -3.46
N GLU A 18 12.61 10.19 -4.73
CA GLU A 18 13.21 9.40 -5.81
C GLU A 18 14.72 9.17 -5.56
N ARG A 19 15.46 10.22 -5.20
CA ARG A 19 16.87 10.07 -4.84
C ARG A 19 17.09 9.12 -3.66
N THR A 20 16.22 9.18 -2.66
CA THR A 20 16.30 8.27 -1.49
C THR A 20 16.02 6.82 -1.91
N LEU A 21 15.02 6.58 -2.77
CA LEU A 21 14.68 5.24 -3.24
C LEU A 21 15.75 4.63 -4.17
N ASP A 22 16.50 5.45 -4.88
CA ASP A 22 17.56 5.04 -5.82
C ASP A 22 18.96 5.08 -5.17
N SER A 23 19.07 5.43 -3.89
CA SER A 23 20.34 5.49 -3.17
C SER A 23 20.77 4.12 -2.63
N ASP A 24 22.04 4.04 -2.26
CA ASP A 24 22.66 2.91 -1.54
C ASP A 24 22.48 2.99 -0.01
N MET A 25 21.62 3.90 0.47
CA MET A 25 21.30 4.01 1.89
C MET A 25 20.69 2.70 2.42
N GLN A 26 20.96 2.44 3.70
CA GLN A 26 20.37 1.29 4.36
C GLN A 26 18.85 1.31 4.25
N GLU A 27 18.30 0.23 3.71
CA GLU A 27 16.86 0.07 3.55
C GLU A 27 16.17 -0.09 4.91
N VAL A 28 15.03 0.58 5.04
CA VAL A 28 14.19 0.44 6.24
C VAL A 28 13.52 -0.94 6.27
N GLN A 29 13.23 -1.44 7.46
CA GLN A 29 12.56 -2.71 7.69
C GLN A 29 11.07 -2.67 7.27
N PRO A 30 10.38 -3.82 7.11
CA PRO A 30 9.00 -3.91 6.64
C PRO A 30 8.02 -2.97 7.36
N TYR A 31 8.16 -2.83 8.66
CA TYR A 31 7.35 -1.90 9.46
C TYR A 31 7.43 -0.46 8.96
N PHE A 32 8.64 0.08 8.80
CA PHE A 32 8.83 1.48 8.42
C PHE A 32 8.54 1.70 6.93
N MET A 33 8.55 0.66 6.12
CA MET A 33 8.18 0.71 4.70
C MET A 33 6.74 1.17 4.49
N HIS A 34 5.86 1.01 5.49
CA HIS A 34 4.53 1.61 5.47
C HIS A 34 4.60 3.13 5.23
N TYR A 35 5.45 3.83 5.96
CA TYR A 35 5.61 5.28 5.82
C TYR A 35 6.31 5.67 4.51
N VAL A 36 7.19 4.82 3.99
CA VAL A 36 7.77 5.02 2.66
C VAL A 36 6.67 4.96 1.59
N LEU A 37 5.79 3.95 1.64
CA LEU A 37 4.67 3.81 0.71
C LEU A 37 3.66 4.96 0.82
N GLU A 38 3.41 5.48 2.03
CA GLU A 38 2.60 6.69 2.24
C GLU A 38 3.25 7.92 1.57
N ALA A 39 4.58 8.07 1.68
CA ALA A 39 5.30 9.15 1.02
C ALA A 39 5.29 9.00 -0.50
N VAL A 40 5.47 7.77 -1.01
CA VAL A 40 5.38 7.43 -2.44
C VAL A 40 4.02 7.80 -3.01
N GLU A 41 2.94 7.49 -2.29
CA GLU A 41 1.59 7.89 -2.69
C GLU A 41 1.41 9.41 -2.64
N LYS A 42 1.85 10.07 -1.56
CA LYS A 42 1.74 11.52 -1.40
C LYS A 42 2.48 12.30 -2.49
N CYS A 43 3.57 11.76 -3.00
CA CYS A 43 4.34 12.33 -4.12
C CYS A 43 3.81 11.92 -5.50
N GLY A 44 2.73 11.14 -5.60
CA GLY A 44 2.19 10.64 -6.88
C GLY A 44 3.07 9.59 -7.57
N LEU A 45 4.01 8.98 -6.84
CA LEU A 45 4.97 8.01 -7.38
C LEU A 45 4.49 6.55 -7.30
N PHE A 46 3.31 6.28 -6.73
CA PHE A 46 2.91 4.90 -6.47
C PHE A 46 2.75 4.09 -7.75
N GLU A 47 2.24 4.67 -8.82
CA GLU A 47 2.10 3.99 -10.11
C GLU A 47 3.44 3.51 -10.68
N LYS A 48 4.49 4.31 -10.49
CA LYS A 48 5.86 4.02 -10.95
C LYS A 48 6.63 3.09 -10.01
N ARG A 49 6.48 3.25 -8.69
CA ARG A 49 7.35 2.63 -7.69
C ARG A 49 6.64 1.67 -6.74
N GLY A 50 5.35 1.87 -6.48
CA GLY A 50 4.63 1.23 -5.37
C GLY A 50 4.60 -0.29 -5.44
N LEU A 51 4.23 -0.87 -6.59
CA LEU A 51 4.20 -2.32 -6.74
C LEU A 51 5.59 -2.95 -6.67
N GLY A 52 6.63 -2.26 -7.18
CA GLY A 52 8.02 -2.72 -7.04
C GLY A 52 8.44 -2.86 -5.59
N ILE A 53 8.07 -1.88 -4.76
CA ILE A 53 8.32 -1.91 -3.32
C ILE A 53 7.52 -3.03 -2.66
N LEU A 54 6.22 -3.16 -2.95
CA LEU A 54 5.37 -4.19 -2.36
C LEU A 54 5.79 -5.62 -2.71
N ARG A 55 6.37 -5.85 -3.89
CA ARG A 55 6.89 -7.17 -4.29
C ARG A 55 8.02 -7.69 -3.39
N LYS A 56 8.67 -6.84 -2.61
CA LYS A 56 9.67 -7.25 -1.61
C LYS A 56 9.10 -8.17 -0.53
N TRP A 57 7.79 -8.14 -0.31
CA TRP A 57 7.12 -9.05 0.63
C TRP A 57 6.88 -10.46 0.07
N ILE A 58 7.02 -10.67 -1.24
CA ILE A 58 6.78 -12.00 -1.84
C ILE A 58 7.66 -13.09 -1.18
N PRO A 59 8.98 -12.92 -1.09
CA PRO A 59 9.82 -13.93 -0.43
C PRO A 59 9.44 -14.17 1.04
N LEU A 60 9.02 -13.12 1.77
CA LEU A 60 8.59 -13.25 3.17
C LEU A 60 7.30 -14.07 3.28
N ALA A 61 6.34 -13.84 2.37
CA ALA A 61 5.09 -14.58 2.34
C ALA A 61 5.29 -16.05 1.93
N GLU A 62 6.22 -16.32 1.03
CA GLU A 62 6.58 -17.68 0.62
C GLU A 62 7.28 -18.45 1.74
N GLU A 63 8.19 -17.79 2.47
CA GLU A 63 8.90 -18.40 3.59
C GLU A 63 8.01 -18.65 4.80
N CYS A 64 7.09 -17.74 5.10
CA CYS A 64 6.19 -17.82 6.25
C CYS A 64 4.73 -17.60 5.85
N PRO A 65 4.05 -18.59 5.26
CA PRO A 65 2.66 -18.42 4.77
C PRO A 65 1.62 -18.20 5.88
N ARG A 66 2.00 -18.37 7.15
CA ARG A 66 1.10 -18.18 8.31
C ARG A 66 1.28 -16.84 9.01
N GLY A 67 2.24 -16.03 8.58
CA GLY A 67 2.54 -14.74 9.19
C GLY A 67 3.58 -13.99 8.40
N LEU A 68 3.88 -12.76 8.80
CA LEU A 68 4.90 -11.94 8.18
C LEU A 68 5.98 -11.61 9.19
N LYS A 69 7.22 -11.66 8.76
CA LYS A 69 8.39 -11.38 9.58
C LYS A 69 8.51 -9.90 9.91
N GLU A 70 9.18 -9.61 11.02
CA GLU A 70 9.59 -8.27 11.40
C GLU A 70 10.62 -7.66 10.44
N GLY A 71 11.56 -8.48 9.93
CA GLY A 71 12.67 -8.03 9.11
C GLY A 71 12.73 -8.67 7.73
N TRP A 72 13.47 -8.03 6.80
CA TRP A 72 13.70 -8.55 5.44
C TRP A 72 14.56 -9.80 5.39
N PHE A 73 15.43 -9.99 6.38
CA PHE A 73 16.42 -11.06 6.39
C PHE A 73 16.07 -12.10 7.43
N ALA A 74 16.52 -13.34 7.20
CA ALA A 74 16.53 -14.35 8.23
C ALA A 74 17.42 -13.90 9.42
N PRO A 75 17.06 -14.22 10.68
CA PRO A 75 17.88 -13.88 11.82
C PRO A 75 19.23 -14.57 11.72
N GLN A 76 20.24 -13.88 12.15
CA GLN A 76 21.42 -14.58 12.67
C GLN A 76 20.98 -15.40 13.88
N ALA A 77 21.49 -16.62 14.01
CA ALA A 77 20.97 -17.72 14.83
C ALA A 77 20.68 -17.43 16.33
N ASP A 78 21.05 -16.27 16.84
CA ASP A 78 20.99 -15.94 18.27
C ASP A 78 19.88 -14.96 18.67
N TYR A 79 19.13 -14.42 17.71
CA TYR A 79 17.99 -13.53 17.98
C TYR A 79 16.71 -14.16 17.42
N GLY A 80 15.78 -14.53 18.30
CA GLY A 80 14.47 -14.99 17.88
C GLY A 80 13.77 -13.93 17.05
N PHE A 81 13.38 -14.28 15.81
CA PHE A 81 12.55 -13.40 14.98
C PHE A 81 11.08 -13.60 15.30
N ASP A 82 10.38 -12.51 15.34
CA ASP A 82 8.93 -12.56 15.32
C ASP A 82 8.45 -12.88 13.90
N TYR A 83 7.94 -14.11 13.73
CA TYR A 83 7.35 -14.60 12.49
C TYR A 83 5.87 -14.22 12.32
N SER A 84 5.30 -13.51 13.27
CA SER A 84 3.91 -13.05 13.25
C SER A 84 3.83 -11.58 13.64
N HIS A 85 4.70 -10.77 13.04
CA HIS A 85 4.82 -9.36 13.35
C HIS A 85 3.74 -8.55 12.62
N ALA A 86 2.77 -8.04 13.37
CA ALA A 86 1.63 -7.30 12.81
C ALA A 86 2.06 -6.13 11.91
N TRP A 87 3.15 -5.46 12.22
CA TRP A 87 3.68 -4.36 11.42
C TRP A 87 4.31 -4.79 10.10
N GLY A 88 4.67 -6.06 9.94
CA GLY A 88 5.02 -6.66 8.67
C GLY A 88 3.83 -6.76 7.70
N GLY A 89 2.60 -6.63 8.21
CA GLY A 89 1.35 -6.72 7.45
C GLY A 89 1.00 -5.52 6.56
N THR A 90 1.90 -4.59 6.37
CA THR A 90 1.76 -3.40 5.52
C THR A 90 1.08 -3.67 4.15
N PRO A 91 1.41 -4.74 3.39
CA PRO A 91 0.78 -4.99 2.10
C PRO A 91 -0.72 -5.22 2.17
N ALA A 92 -1.24 -5.76 3.28
CA ALA A 92 -2.67 -6.02 3.46
C ALA A 92 -3.53 -4.74 3.39
N TRP A 93 -2.94 -3.61 3.77
CA TRP A 93 -3.56 -2.29 3.62
C TRP A 93 -3.10 -1.56 2.37
N GLN A 94 -1.79 -1.44 2.16
CA GLN A 94 -1.23 -0.59 1.10
C GLN A 94 -1.64 -1.06 -0.29
N LEU A 95 -1.64 -2.37 -0.55
CA LEU A 95 -1.98 -2.88 -1.87
C LEU A 95 -3.44 -2.55 -2.26
N PRO A 96 -4.46 -2.97 -1.51
CA PRO A 96 -5.85 -2.65 -1.87
C PRO A 96 -6.12 -1.15 -1.83
N ALA A 97 -5.66 -0.43 -0.83
CA ALA A 97 -5.93 1.00 -0.70
C ALA A 97 -5.37 1.80 -1.89
N ARG A 98 -4.17 1.46 -2.37
CA ARG A 98 -3.52 2.19 -3.49
C ARG A 98 -4.07 1.80 -4.85
N LEU A 99 -4.33 0.52 -5.08
CA LEU A 99 -4.96 0.08 -6.34
C LEU A 99 -6.39 0.62 -6.47
N LEU A 100 -7.12 0.70 -5.37
CA LEU A 100 -8.45 1.31 -5.34
C LEU A 100 -8.41 2.86 -5.40
N GLY A 101 -7.25 3.49 -5.16
CA GLY A 101 -7.18 4.94 -4.96
C GLY A 101 -8.08 5.39 -3.81
N PHE A 102 -8.17 4.55 -2.77
CA PHE A 102 -9.09 4.71 -1.65
C PHE A 102 -8.77 5.96 -0.81
N LYS A 103 -9.81 6.74 -0.52
CA LYS A 103 -9.76 7.81 0.50
C LYS A 103 -11.02 7.79 1.34
N MET A 104 -10.86 7.87 2.65
CA MET A 104 -11.98 8.08 3.57
C MET A 104 -12.33 9.57 3.56
N LEU A 105 -13.57 9.89 3.20
CA LEU A 105 -14.06 11.27 3.18
C LEU A 105 -14.84 11.62 4.44
N GLU A 106 -15.50 10.63 5.05
CA GLU A 106 -16.23 10.78 6.31
C GLU A 106 -15.91 9.62 7.24
N PRO A 107 -15.84 9.85 8.57
CA PRO A 107 -15.55 8.80 9.55
C PRO A 107 -16.49 7.59 9.47
N GLY A 108 -16.02 6.43 9.96
CA GLY A 108 -16.81 5.22 10.04
C GLY A 108 -17.25 4.64 8.69
N PHE A 109 -16.55 4.95 7.60
CA PHE A 109 -16.93 4.58 6.25
C PHE A 109 -18.32 5.10 5.85
N ALA A 110 -18.74 6.24 6.37
CA ALA A 110 -19.99 6.87 5.92
C ALA A 110 -19.87 7.28 4.45
N LYS A 111 -18.70 7.82 4.07
CA LYS A 111 -18.40 8.21 2.70
C LYS A 111 -16.94 8.00 2.35
N ILE A 112 -16.71 7.45 1.15
CA ILE A 112 -15.37 7.22 0.60
C ILE A 112 -15.22 7.82 -0.79
N SER A 113 -14.01 7.92 -1.30
CA SER A 113 -13.77 8.05 -2.74
C SER A 113 -12.88 6.91 -3.23
N LEU A 114 -13.12 6.51 -4.48
CA LEU A 114 -12.31 5.54 -5.21
C LEU A 114 -11.83 6.14 -6.51
N SER A 115 -10.60 5.83 -6.86
CA SER A 115 -9.98 6.14 -8.15
C SER A 115 -9.12 4.94 -8.55
N PRO A 116 -9.75 3.82 -9.00
CA PRO A 116 -9.06 2.57 -9.30
C PRO A 116 -8.02 2.75 -10.40
N ARG A 117 -6.83 2.18 -10.18
CA ARG A 117 -5.71 2.27 -11.12
C ARG A 117 -4.89 0.98 -11.13
N LEU A 118 -4.47 0.57 -12.31
CA LEU A 118 -3.77 -0.70 -12.50
C LEU A 118 -2.32 -0.70 -11.99
N CYS A 119 -1.66 0.44 -11.94
CA CYS A 119 -0.27 0.59 -11.51
C CYS A 119 0.70 -0.39 -12.24
N GLY A 120 0.43 -0.67 -13.53
CA GLY A 120 1.21 -1.62 -14.34
C GLY A 120 0.73 -3.07 -14.29
N LEU A 121 -0.37 -3.38 -13.61
CA LEU A 121 -1.05 -4.67 -13.71
C LEU A 121 -1.94 -4.72 -14.96
N GLU A 122 -2.19 -5.91 -15.48
CA GLU A 122 -3.18 -6.11 -16.52
C GLU A 122 -4.61 -6.14 -15.97
N TRP A 123 -4.77 -6.60 -14.73
CA TRP A 123 -6.03 -6.62 -14.00
C TRP A 123 -5.81 -6.77 -12.50
N PHE A 124 -6.84 -6.46 -11.72
CA PHE A 124 -6.96 -6.86 -10.32
C PHE A 124 -8.42 -7.17 -9.96
N ASP A 125 -8.61 -7.95 -8.91
CA ASP A 125 -9.90 -8.21 -8.25
C ASP A 125 -9.68 -8.10 -6.74
N ILE A 126 -10.26 -7.08 -6.13
CA ILE A 126 -10.06 -6.74 -4.72
C ILE A 126 -11.37 -6.84 -3.96
N SER A 127 -11.34 -7.54 -2.84
CA SER A 127 -12.39 -7.55 -1.83
C SER A 127 -11.85 -6.94 -0.55
N MET A 128 -12.41 -5.81 -0.12
CA MET A 128 -12.00 -5.09 1.08
C MET A 128 -13.13 -5.06 2.11
N PRO A 129 -12.94 -5.62 3.31
CA PRO A 129 -13.95 -5.54 4.36
C PRO A 129 -14.08 -4.10 4.87
N THR A 130 -15.31 -3.68 5.09
CA THR A 130 -15.62 -2.39 5.72
C THR A 130 -16.62 -2.61 6.85
N PRO A 131 -16.82 -1.65 7.77
CA PRO A 131 -17.85 -1.74 8.79
C PRO A 131 -19.29 -1.84 8.23
N LYS A 132 -19.49 -1.52 6.95
CA LYS A 132 -20.76 -1.59 6.23
C LYS A 132 -20.96 -2.90 5.46
N GLY A 133 -19.91 -3.71 5.35
CA GLY A 133 -19.90 -4.94 4.55
C GLY A 133 -18.73 -4.98 3.57
N MET A 134 -18.77 -5.90 2.62
CA MET A 134 -17.68 -6.10 1.68
C MET A 134 -17.78 -5.12 0.51
N LEU A 135 -16.73 -4.31 0.31
CA LEU A 135 -16.48 -3.56 -0.92
C LEU A 135 -15.73 -4.46 -1.89
N ARG A 136 -16.18 -4.53 -3.12
CA ARG A 136 -15.47 -5.26 -4.18
C ARG A 136 -15.18 -4.34 -5.35
N CYS A 137 -14.01 -4.50 -5.95
CA CYS A 137 -13.65 -3.76 -7.16
C CYS A 137 -12.79 -4.64 -8.06
N ARG A 138 -13.24 -4.80 -9.30
CA ARG A 138 -12.47 -5.42 -10.37
C ARG A 138 -12.12 -4.37 -11.43
N LEU A 139 -10.87 -4.33 -11.82
CA LEU A 139 -10.39 -3.49 -12.92
C LEU A 139 -9.55 -4.35 -13.86
N GLU A 140 -9.78 -4.17 -15.16
CA GLU A 140 -9.03 -4.82 -16.24
C GLU A 140 -8.63 -3.75 -17.27
N LYS A 141 -7.45 -3.88 -17.83
CA LYS A 141 -6.91 -2.95 -18.82
C LYS A 141 -7.87 -2.75 -19.99
N GLY A 142 -8.15 -1.50 -20.28
CA GLY A 142 -9.07 -1.13 -21.37
C GLY A 142 -10.56 -1.27 -21.03
N LYS A 143 -10.91 -1.65 -19.79
CA LYS A 143 -12.31 -1.74 -19.33
C LYS A 143 -12.57 -0.76 -18.18
N PRO A 144 -13.82 -0.30 -18.04
CA PRO A 144 -14.20 0.50 -16.87
C PRO A 144 -14.16 -0.36 -15.59
N PRO A 145 -13.90 0.26 -14.41
CA PRO A 145 -13.92 -0.46 -13.15
C PRO A 145 -15.34 -0.96 -12.83
N GLN A 146 -15.41 -2.19 -12.34
CA GLN A 146 -16.63 -2.79 -11.80
C GLN A 146 -16.55 -2.68 -10.28
N VAL A 147 -17.47 -1.93 -9.66
CA VAL A 147 -17.46 -1.67 -8.21
C VAL A 147 -18.77 -2.13 -7.62
N ASP A 148 -18.70 -2.98 -6.60
CA ASP A 148 -19.81 -3.43 -5.78
C ASP A 148 -19.64 -2.86 -4.35
N LEU A 149 -20.62 -2.06 -3.93
CA LEU A 149 -20.57 -1.35 -2.65
C LEU A 149 -21.61 -1.95 -1.69
N PRO A 150 -21.24 -2.13 -0.40
CA PRO A 150 -22.21 -2.54 0.60
C PRO A 150 -23.24 -1.42 0.86
N ASN A 151 -24.44 -1.83 1.29
CA ASN A 151 -25.51 -0.89 1.63
C ASN A 151 -25.06 0.13 2.69
N GLY A 152 -25.43 1.39 2.48
CA GLY A 152 -25.11 2.47 3.40
C GLY A 152 -23.67 3.02 3.32
N LEU A 153 -22.90 2.58 2.34
CA LEU A 153 -21.60 3.17 2.00
C LEU A 153 -21.75 4.13 0.82
N ALA A 154 -21.62 5.44 1.06
CA ALA A 154 -21.59 6.42 -0.02
C ALA A 154 -20.19 6.44 -0.68
N CYS A 155 -20.14 6.47 -2.02
CA CYS A 155 -18.91 6.49 -2.77
C CYS A 155 -18.90 7.56 -3.86
N VAL A 156 -17.78 8.25 -3.99
CA VAL A 156 -17.46 9.15 -5.11
C VAL A 156 -16.42 8.46 -5.98
N MET A 157 -16.76 8.15 -7.23
CA MET A 157 -15.80 7.69 -8.24
C MET A 157 -15.07 8.91 -8.83
N ARG A 158 -13.75 8.82 -8.98
CA ARG A 158 -12.88 9.86 -9.52
C ARG A 158 -12.04 9.34 -10.67
#